data_9464253854506648ec6380ddf326575d
#
_entry.id   9464253854506648ec6380ddf326575d
#
_cell.length_a   1.000
_cell.length_b   1.000
_cell.length_c   1.000
_cell.angle_alpha   90.00
_cell.angle_beta   90.00
_cell.angle_gamma   90.00
#
_symmetry.space_group_name_H-M   'P 1'
#
loop_
_entity.id
_entity.type
_entity.pdbx_description
1 polymer ?
#
loop_
_entity_poly.entity_id
_entity_poly.type
_entity_poly.pdbx_seq_one_letter_code
_entity_poly.pdbx_strand_id
1 'polypeptide(L)'
;MTLKFKFSALLFFFALSLTAQENIFPYREGNLWGLCDEKATVLVAPKYDAIKKERGKGATFFQASLGNNSGVYIGSKNVIPVEFQDLRYVSNNLIIAVKKGADKKEINYLYNTKGELLINQPLSSLKGIKGNDKRYDSSFIIGFYIKDLEGRESLVNL
;
A
#
# COMPACT_ATOMS: atom_id res chain seq x y z
N MET A 1 22.92 11.33 65.19
CA MET A 1 22.65 10.19 64.27
C MET A 1 22.03 10.75 63.01
N THR A 2 22.88 11.11 62.00
CA THR A 2 22.50 11.84 60.78
C THR A 2 22.40 10.88 59.62
N LEU A 3 21.16 10.65 59.18
CA LEU A 3 20.83 9.78 58.06
C LEU A 3 21.17 10.52 56.73
N LYS A 4 22.22 10.13 56.06
CA LYS A 4 22.59 10.66 54.72
C LYS A 4 21.76 9.94 53.67
N PHE A 5 20.74 10.61 53.14
CA PHE A 5 20.00 10.15 51.94
C PHE A 5 20.90 10.36 50.71
N LYS A 6 21.36 9.26 50.11
CA LYS A 6 21.98 9.28 48.81
C LYS A 6 20.88 9.25 47.76
N PHE A 7 20.60 10.41 47.15
CA PHE A 7 19.75 10.53 45.94
C PHE A 7 20.55 9.95 44.77
N SER A 8 20.24 8.71 44.40
CA SER A 8 20.74 8.13 43.16
C SER A 8 19.76 8.57 42.05
N ALA A 9 20.13 9.63 41.32
CA ALA A 9 19.41 10.07 40.14
C ALA A 9 19.61 9.05 39.03
N LEU A 10 18.68 8.11 38.91
CA LEU A 10 18.59 7.22 37.77
C LEU A 10 18.06 8.04 36.58
N LEU A 11 18.99 8.57 35.78
CA LEU A 11 18.67 9.18 34.49
C LEU A 11 18.20 8.07 33.55
N PHE A 12 16.88 7.90 33.43
CA PHE A 12 16.26 7.14 32.38
C PHE A 12 16.43 7.92 31.07
N PHE A 13 17.45 7.61 30.31
CA PHE A 13 17.54 8.01 28.92
C PHE A 13 16.44 7.28 28.16
N PHE A 14 15.27 7.89 28.05
CA PHE A 14 14.27 7.53 27.07
C PHE A 14 14.87 7.93 25.70
N ALA A 15 15.53 6.96 25.05
CA ALA A 15 15.84 7.08 23.64
C ALA A 15 14.50 7.13 22.88
N LEU A 16 13.98 8.33 22.70
CA LEU A 16 12.95 8.60 21.71
C LEU A 16 13.57 8.27 20.36
N SER A 17 13.29 7.06 19.88
CA SER A 17 13.52 6.71 18.49
C SER A 17 12.59 7.61 17.68
N LEU A 18 13.05 8.80 17.33
CA LEU A 18 12.49 9.61 16.27
C LEU A 18 12.61 8.75 15.02
N THR A 19 11.52 8.06 14.65
CA THR A 19 11.38 7.50 13.31
C THR A 19 11.32 8.68 12.37
N ALA A 20 12.48 9.14 11.93
CA ALA A 20 12.58 10.11 10.86
C ALA A 20 11.82 9.49 9.68
N GLN A 21 10.79 10.17 9.23
CA GLN A 21 10.06 9.76 8.03
C GLN A 21 11.05 9.89 6.87
N GLU A 22 11.59 8.76 6.41
CA GLU A 22 12.52 8.73 5.28
C GLU A 22 11.83 9.36 4.07
N ASN A 23 12.40 10.45 3.56
CA ASN A 23 11.97 11.01 2.29
C ASN A 23 12.51 10.14 1.17
N ILE A 24 11.60 9.49 0.45
CA ILE A 24 11.92 8.59 -0.66
C ILE A 24 11.46 9.24 -1.96
N PHE A 25 12.30 9.11 -2.98
CA PHE A 25 12.11 9.71 -4.28
C PHE A 25 12.30 8.70 -5.39
N PRO A 26 11.49 8.73 -6.45
CA PRO A 26 11.82 8.06 -7.70
C PRO A 26 13.06 8.71 -8.31
N TYR A 27 14.02 7.89 -8.71
CA TYR A 27 15.17 8.34 -9.48
C TYR A 27 15.32 7.50 -10.76
N ARG A 28 16.08 8.00 -11.71
CA ARG A 28 16.22 7.37 -13.03
C ARG A 28 17.69 7.16 -13.35
N GLU A 29 17.99 5.99 -13.88
CA GLU A 29 19.27 5.67 -14.47
C GLU A 29 19.05 5.13 -15.89
N GLY A 30 19.55 5.82 -16.89
CA GLY A 30 19.21 5.55 -18.29
C GLY A 30 17.70 5.67 -18.53
N ASN A 31 17.05 4.59 -18.94
CA ASN A 31 15.61 4.54 -19.18
C ASN A 31 14.81 3.87 -18.05
N LEU A 32 15.48 3.42 -16.99
CA LEU A 32 14.87 2.68 -15.91
C LEU A 32 14.73 3.52 -14.65
N TRP A 33 13.68 3.25 -13.89
CA TRP A 33 13.35 3.91 -12.63
C TRP A 33 13.61 3.01 -11.44
N GLY A 34 14.10 3.62 -10.36
CA GLY A 34 14.30 3.05 -9.05
C GLY A 34 13.80 3.99 -7.94
N LEU A 35 14.11 3.67 -6.68
CA LEU A 35 13.84 4.51 -5.52
C LEU A 35 15.15 4.78 -4.77
N CYS A 36 15.34 6.02 -4.32
CA CYS A 36 16.43 6.42 -3.44
C CYS A 36 15.93 7.26 -2.26
N ASP A 37 16.76 7.38 -1.23
CA ASP A 37 16.54 8.29 -0.11
C ASP A 37 17.03 9.72 -0.44
N GLU A 38 16.92 10.62 0.54
CA GLU A 38 17.37 12.02 0.43
C GLU A 38 18.91 12.16 0.34
N LYS A 39 19.66 11.11 0.69
CA LYS A 39 21.13 11.04 0.58
C LYS A 39 21.60 10.39 -0.71
N ALA A 40 20.65 10.15 -1.64
CA ALA A 40 20.85 9.40 -2.88
C ALA A 40 21.29 7.94 -2.68
N THR A 41 21.03 7.35 -1.49
CA THR A 41 21.23 5.92 -1.27
C THR A 41 20.18 5.15 -2.05
N VAL A 42 20.61 4.21 -2.88
CA VAL A 42 19.70 3.37 -3.69
C VAL A 42 18.96 2.39 -2.78
N LEU A 43 17.64 2.54 -2.69
CA LEU A 43 16.74 1.67 -1.93
C LEU A 43 16.13 0.57 -2.81
N VAL A 44 15.80 0.94 -4.05
CA VAL A 44 15.32 0.00 -5.07
C VAL A 44 16.10 0.30 -6.35
N ALA A 45 16.87 -0.68 -6.82
CA ALA A 45 17.66 -0.54 -8.04
C ALA A 45 16.79 -0.20 -9.26
N PRO A 46 17.28 0.60 -10.22
CA PRO A 46 16.54 0.92 -11.42
C PRO A 46 16.24 -0.33 -12.24
N LYS A 47 14.96 -0.63 -12.40
CA LYS A 47 14.49 -1.79 -13.17
C LYS A 47 13.07 -1.62 -13.73
N TYR A 48 12.40 -0.53 -13.40
CA TYR A 48 11.02 -0.28 -13.80
C TYR A 48 10.95 0.73 -14.94
N ASP A 49 9.95 0.58 -15.81
CA ASP A 49 9.69 1.54 -16.89
C ASP A 49 9.16 2.87 -16.34
N ALA A 50 8.45 2.80 -15.21
CA ALA A 50 7.97 3.98 -14.50
C ALA A 50 7.80 3.73 -13.01
N ILE A 51 8.05 4.75 -12.20
CA ILE A 51 7.63 4.82 -10.81
C ILE A 51 6.92 6.16 -10.60
N LYS A 52 5.68 6.11 -10.11
CA LYS A 52 4.85 7.29 -9.83
C LYS A 52 4.50 7.34 -8.36
N LYS A 53 4.63 8.52 -7.77
CA LYS A 53 4.13 8.77 -6.40
C LYS A 53 2.63 8.94 -6.47
N GLU A 54 1.89 8.15 -5.68
CA GLU A 54 0.44 8.23 -5.62
C GLU A 54 -0.01 9.36 -4.69
N ARG A 55 -0.78 10.29 -5.25
CA ARG A 55 -1.30 11.44 -4.50
C ARG A 55 -2.32 10.98 -3.44
N GLY A 56 -2.25 11.60 -2.25
CA GLY A 56 -3.18 11.31 -1.15
C GLY A 56 -2.97 9.97 -0.44
N LYS A 57 -1.93 9.21 -0.82
CA LYS A 57 -1.61 7.90 -0.20
C LYS A 57 -0.43 7.94 0.78
N GLY A 58 0.14 9.12 0.98
CA GLY A 58 1.31 9.31 1.84
C GLY A 58 2.60 9.55 1.07
N ALA A 59 3.63 10.00 1.80
CA ALA A 59 4.88 10.46 1.18
C ALA A 59 5.70 9.35 0.51
N THR A 60 5.50 8.11 0.94
CA THR A 60 6.30 6.94 0.56
C THR A 60 5.52 5.89 -0.24
N PHE A 61 4.37 6.26 -0.81
CA PHE A 61 3.52 5.35 -1.57
C PHE A 61 3.74 5.54 -3.07
N PHE A 62 4.21 4.49 -3.75
CA PHE A 62 4.58 4.54 -5.16
C PHE A 62 3.97 3.39 -5.94
N GLN A 63 3.48 3.67 -7.13
CA GLN A 63 3.14 2.67 -8.13
C GLN A 63 4.34 2.47 -9.05
N ALA A 64 4.83 1.24 -9.14
CA ALA A 64 5.88 0.84 -10.08
C ALA A 64 5.27 0.05 -11.24
N SER A 65 5.77 0.29 -12.46
CA SER A 65 5.31 -0.40 -13.68
C SER A 65 6.48 -0.99 -14.45
N LEU A 66 6.28 -2.21 -14.95
CA LEU A 66 7.23 -2.94 -15.80
C LEU A 66 6.46 -3.66 -16.91
N GLY A 67 6.69 -3.30 -18.16
CA GLY A 67 5.86 -3.71 -19.28
C GLY A 67 4.39 -3.34 -19.05
N ASN A 68 3.52 -4.32 -19.13
CA ASN A 68 2.08 -4.13 -18.89
C ASN A 68 1.66 -4.38 -17.43
N ASN A 69 2.62 -4.59 -16.54
CA ASN A 69 2.34 -4.93 -15.16
C ASN A 69 2.66 -3.76 -14.22
N SER A 70 1.88 -3.67 -13.16
CA SER A 70 2.01 -2.67 -12.10
C SER A 70 1.96 -3.33 -10.73
N GLY A 71 2.59 -2.69 -9.76
CA GLY A 71 2.59 -3.06 -8.36
C GLY A 71 2.80 -1.85 -7.46
N VAL A 72 2.86 -2.06 -6.15
CA VAL A 72 2.93 -0.97 -5.17
C VAL A 72 4.12 -1.14 -4.25
N TYR A 73 4.80 -0.03 -4.01
CA TYR A 73 5.82 0.14 -2.99
C TYR A 73 5.33 1.08 -1.89
N ILE A 74 5.66 0.72 -0.65
CA ILE A 74 5.58 1.63 0.50
C ILE A 74 6.99 1.72 1.06
N GLY A 75 7.57 2.91 1.00
CA GLY A 75 8.99 3.03 1.23
C GLY A 75 9.77 2.26 0.17
N SER A 76 10.72 1.45 0.60
CA SER A 76 11.49 0.53 -0.24
C SER A 76 10.86 -0.88 -0.37
N LYS A 77 9.79 -1.15 0.39
CA LYS A 77 9.13 -2.46 0.42
C LYS A 77 8.11 -2.60 -0.69
N ASN A 78 8.25 -3.61 -1.55
CA ASN A 78 7.21 -4.01 -2.49
C ASN A 78 6.09 -4.72 -1.72
N VAL A 79 4.93 -4.07 -1.60
CA VAL A 79 3.78 -4.56 -0.83
C VAL A 79 2.72 -5.21 -1.71
N ILE A 80 2.60 -4.78 -2.96
CA ILE A 80 1.79 -5.47 -3.98
C ILE A 80 2.74 -5.80 -5.13
N PRO A 81 2.91 -7.07 -5.50
CA PRO A 81 3.83 -7.49 -6.56
C PRO A 81 3.56 -6.79 -7.89
N VAL A 82 4.63 -6.54 -8.69
CA VAL A 82 4.51 -5.92 -10.02
C VAL A 82 4.13 -7.00 -11.04
N GLU A 83 2.89 -7.48 -10.93
CA GLU A 83 2.36 -8.57 -11.76
C GLU A 83 0.89 -8.36 -12.17
N PHE A 84 0.31 -7.23 -11.78
CA PHE A 84 -1.09 -6.90 -12.06
C PHE A 84 -1.19 -5.94 -13.24
N GLN A 85 -2.12 -6.19 -14.17
CA GLN A 85 -2.33 -5.33 -15.33
C GLN A 85 -3.01 -4.01 -15.00
N ASP A 86 -3.75 -3.97 -13.88
CA ASP A 86 -4.43 -2.75 -13.45
C ASP A 86 -4.47 -2.67 -11.93
N LEU A 87 -4.42 -1.45 -11.40
CA LEU A 87 -4.55 -1.14 -9.97
C LEU A 87 -5.62 -0.06 -9.82
N ARG A 88 -6.76 -0.42 -9.22
CA ARG A 88 -7.90 0.48 -9.00
C ARG A 88 -7.96 0.90 -7.53
N TYR A 89 -7.73 2.17 -7.28
CA TYR A 89 -7.85 2.74 -5.94
C TYR A 89 -9.30 3.08 -5.65
N VAL A 90 -9.99 2.24 -4.86
CA VAL A 90 -11.44 2.37 -4.60
C VAL A 90 -11.77 3.20 -3.38
N SER A 91 -10.81 3.37 -2.48
CA SER A 91 -10.90 4.29 -1.33
C SER A 91 -9.50 4.67 -0.85
N ASN A 92 -9.41 5.46 0.21
CA ASN A 92 -8.13 5.84 0.79
C ASN A 92 -7.31 4.63 1.29
N ASN A 93 -7.98 3.52 1.61
CA ASN A 93 -7.34 2.36 2.24
C ASN A 93 -7.43 1.07 1.43
N LEU A 94 -8.06 1.08 0.23
CA LEU A 94 -8.36 -0.14 -0.53
C LEU A 94 -7.89 -0.04 -1.97
N ILE A 95 -7.31 -1.14 -2.46
CA ILE A 95 -6.78 -1.30 -3.81
C ILE A 95 -7.30 -2.61 -4.38
N ILE A 96 -7.96 -2.53 -5.54
CA ILE A 96 -8.26 -3.71 -6.34
C ILE A 96 -7.11 -3.90 -7.33
N ALA A 97 -6.41 -5.02 -7.22
CA ALA A 97 -5.38 -5.42 -8.16
C ALA A 97 -5.95 -6.45 -9.14
N VAL A 98 -5.78 -6.21 -10.43
CA VAL A 98 -6.43 -6.97 -11.50
C VAL A 98 -5.39 -7.72 -12.32
N LYS A 99 -5.59 -9.04 -12.45
CA LYS A 99 -4.90 -9.89 -13.44
C LYS A 99 -5.88 -10.31 -14.53
N LYS A 100 -5.36 -10.57 -15.71
CA LYS A 100 -6.11 -11.26 -16.77
C LYS A 100 -5.76 -12.75 -16.74
N GLY A 101 -6.77 -13.58 -16.61
CA GLY A 101 -6.65 -15.02 -16.76
C GLY A 101 -6.32 -15.44 -18.20
N ALA A 102 -6.07 -16.74 -18.41
CA ALA A 102 -5.76 -17.29 -19.72
C ALA A 102 -6.92 -17.07 -20.74
N ASP A 103 -8.15 -17.02 -20.24
CA ASP A 103 -9.37 -16.71 -21.01
C ASP A 103 -9.64 -15.20 -21.19
N LYS A 104 -8.66 -14.35 -20.83
CA LYS A 104 -8.73 -12.88 -20.82
C LYS A 104 -9.75 -12.27 -19.85
N LYS A 105 -10.41 -13.08 -19.01
CA LYS A 105 -11.28 -12.56 -17.95
C LYS A 105 -10.46 -11.91 -16.85
N GLU A 106 -11.04 -10.89 -16.24
CA GLU A 106 -10.44 -10.22 -15.09
C GLU A 106 -10.54 -11.10 -13.85
N ILE A 107 -9.43 -11.20 -13.14
CA ILE A 107 -9.31 -11.81 -11.82
C ILE A 107 -8.93 -10.69 -10.86
N ASN A 108 -9.76 -10.46 -9.87
CA ASN A 108 -9.63 -9.34 -8.95
C ASN A 108 -9.12 -9.81 -7.59
N TYR A 109 -8.23 -9.02 -7.01
CA TYR A 109 -7.67 -9.22 -5.68
C TYR A 109 -7.87 -7.94 -4.87
N LEU A 110 -8.33 -8.06 -3.63
CA LEU A 110 -8.55 -6.89 -2.76
C LEU A 110 -7.43 -6.78 -1.75
N TYR A 111 -6.69 -5.68 -1.83
CA TYR A 111 -5.63 -5.33 -0.89
C TYR A 111 -6.01 -4.08 -0.09
N ASN A 112 -5.49 -3.97 1.14
CA ASN A 112 -5.40 -2.68 1.80
C ASN A 112 -4.13 -1.92 1.38
N THR A 113 -4.01 -0.66 1.80
CA THR A 113 -2.84 0.18 1.49
C THR A 113 -1.57 -0.23 2.26
N LYS A 114 -1.62 -1.23 3.14
CA LYS A 114 -0.44 -1.83 3.76
C LYS A 114 0.10 -3.01 2.95
N GLY A 115 -0.61 -3.42 1.89
CA GLY A 115 -0.29 -4.58 1.05
C GLY A 115 -0.80 -5.90 1.60
N GLU A 116 -1.73 -5.87 2.56
CA GLU A 116 -2.36 -7.07 3.08
C GLU A 116 -3.51 -7.49 2.15
N LEU A 117 -3.52 -8.75 1.72
CA LEU A 117 -4.60 -9.33 0.93
C LEU A 117 -5.81 -9.58 1.85
N LEU A 118 -6.90 -8.84 1.62
CA LEU A 118 -8.08 -8.88 2.50
C LEU A 118 -9.00 -10.06 2.20
N ILE A 119 -8.99 -10.56 0.96
CA ILE A 119 -9.78 -11.71 0.55
C ILE A 119 -8.81 -12.72 -0.06
N ASN A 120 -8.62 -13.83 0.62
CA ASN A 120 -7.62 -14.86 0.28
C ASN A 120 -8.11 -15.83 -0.81
N GLN A 121 -8.82 -15.30 -1.80
CA GLN A 121 -9.23 -16.04 -2.99
C GLN A 121 -9.37 -15.10 -4.18
N PRO A 122 -9.09 -15.58 -5.40
CA PRO A 122 -9.31 -14.80 -6.61
C PRO A 122 -10.81 -14.62 -6.88
N LEU A 123 -11.18 -13.41 -7.34
CA LEU A 123 -12.58 -13.04 -7.56
C LEU A 123 -12.83 -12.73 -9.04
N SER A 124 -13.93 -13.26 -9.59
CA SER A 124 -14.38 -12.90 -10.93
C SER A 124 -15.07 -11.52 -10.97
N SER A 125 -15.60 -11.08 -9.82
CA SER A 125 -16.21 -9.75 -9.69
C SER A 125 -16.05 -9.22 -8.26
N LEU A 126 -15.87 -7.89 -8.17
CA LEU A 126 -15.78 -7.16 -6.92
C LEU A 126 -16.45 -5.80 -7.08
N LYS A 127 -17.57 -5.58 -6.37
CA LYS A 127 -18.35 -4.35 -6.42
C LYS A 127 -18.46 -3.73 -5.04
N GLY A 128 -17.86 -2.54 -4.86
CA GLY A 128 -17.95 -1.81 -3.60
C GLY A 128 -19.36 -1.35 -3.27
N ILE A 129 -19.76 -1.51 -2.02
CA ILE A 129 -20.98 -0.98 -1.44
C ILE A 129 -20.63 0.35 -0.78
N LYS A 130 -21.23 1.43 -1.25
CA LYS A 130 -21.01 2.76 -0.71
C LYS A 130 -21.97 3.01 0.46
N GLY A 131 -21.40 3.36 1.61
CA GLY A 131 -22.16 4.01 2.67
C GLY A 131 -22.32 5.50 2.36
N ASN A 132 -23.42 6.08 2.78
CA ASN A 132 -23.66 7.51 2.67
C ASN A 132 -23.80 8.09 4.08
N ASP A 133 -22.79 8.77 4.57
CA ASP A 133 -22.89 9.52 5.82
C ASP A 133 -23.28 10.97 5.49
N LYS A 134 -24.50 11.34 5.82
CA LYS A 134 -25.05 12.69 5.58
C LYS A 134 -24.27 13.80 6.31
N ARG A 135 -23.41 13.47 7.27
CA ARG A 135 -22.57 14.41 8.02
C ARG A 135 -21.30 14.80 7.26
N TYR A 136 -20.87 13.97 6.31
CA TYR A 136 -19.68 14.19 5.50
C TYR A 136 -20.10 14.01 4.03
N ASP A 137 -19.75 14.97 3.21
CA ASP A 137 -20.03 14.97 1.75
C ASP A 137 -19.17 13.94 0.98
N SER A 138 -18.88 12.79 1.60
CA SER A 138 -18.06 11.73 1.03
C SER A 138 -18.72 10.37 1.16
N SER A 139 -18.85 9.67 0.03
CA SER A 139 -19.19 8.26 0.01
C SER A 139 -17.97 7.42 0.41
N PHE A 140 -18.12 6.50 1.34
CA PHE A 140 -17.09 5.54 1.73
C PHE A 140 -17.55 4.11 1.45
N ILE A 141 -16.58 3.22 1.26
CA ILE A 141 -16.89 1.81 1.05
C ILE A 141 -17.12 1.15 2.42
N ILE A 142 -18.29 0.53 2.61
CA ILE A 142 -18.68 -0.18 3.82
C ILE A 142 -18.61 -1.70 3.67
N GLY A 143 -18.48 -2.19 2.45
CA GLY A 143 -18.40 -3.60 2.15
C GLY A 143 -18.29 -3.86 0.65
N PHE A 144 -18.28 -5.13 0.29
CA PHE A 144 -18.24 -5.55 -1.10
C PHE A 144 -19.21 -6.70 -1.37
N TYR A 145 -19.92 -6.62 -2.51
CA TYR A 145 -20.43 -7.80 -3.17
C TYR A 145 -19.27 -8.45 -3.93
N ILE A 146 -18.99 -9.69 -3.64
CA ILE A 146 -17.95 -10.46 -4.29
C ILE A 146 -18.55 -11.65 -5.03
N LYS A 147 -17.89 -12.05 -6.12
CA LYS A 147 -18.19 -13.26 -6.85
C LYS A 147 -16.88 -14.02 -7.08
N ASP A 148 -16.81 -15.27 -6.66
CA ASP A 148 -15.63 -16.10 -6.88
C ASP A 148 -15.54 -16.61 -8.34
N LEU A 149 -14.53 -17.40 -8.66
CA LEU A 149 -14.33 -17.93 -10.01
C LEU A 149 -15.39 -18.99 -10.38
N GLU A 150 -15.99 -19.65 -9.39
CA GLU A 150 -17.06 -20.61 -9.55
C GLU A 150 -18.46 -19.97 -9.65
N GLY A 151 -18.52 -18.64 -9.49
CA GLY A 151 -19.75 -17.88 -9.63
C GLY A 151 -20.59 -17.77 -8.35
N ARG A 152 -20.06 -18.20 -7.18
CA ARG A 152 -20.74 -18.04 -5.88
C ARG A 152 -20.63 -16.60 -5.42
N GLU A 153 -21.74 -16.07 -4.95
CA GLU A 153 -21.81 -14.67 -4.50
C GLU A 153 -21.88 -14.58 -2.98
N SER A 154 -21.21 -13.59 -2.43
CA SER A 154 -21.24 -13.29 -1.01
C SER A 154 -21.05 -11.79 -0.73
N LEU A 155 -21.44 -11.40 0.48
CA LEU A 155 -21.28 -10.05 1.00
C LEU A 155 -20.15 -10.05 2.02
N VAL A 156 -19.19 -9.16 1.85
CA VAL A 156 -18.07 -8.95 2.80
C VAL A 156 -18.20 -7.54 3.37
N ASN A 157 -18.33 -7.44 4.68
CA ASN A 157 -18.27 -6.15 5.39
C ASN A 157 -16.81 -5.81 5.69
N LEU A 158 -16.48 -4.51 5.70
CA LEU A 158 -15.16 -3.96 6.05
C LEU A 158 -15.12 -3.46 7.48
#